data_a81712b9d8f44c18752ef4c75eb53652
#
_entry.id   a81712b9d8f44c18752ef4c75eb53652
#
_cell.length_a   1.000
_cell.length_b   1.000
_cell.length_c   1.000
_cell.angle_alpha   90.00
_cell.angle_beta   90.00
_cell.angle_gamma   90.00
#
_symmetry.space_group_name_H-M   'P 1'
#
loop_
_entity.id
_entity.type
_entity.pdbx_description
1 polymer ?
#
loop_
_entity_poly.entity_id
_entity_poly.type
_entity_poly.pdbx_seq_one_letter_code
_entity_poly.pdbx_strand_id
1 'polypeptide(L)'
;MRKNPIMILWALAVCLLSACDDGRIYPETAATVEGKSVVMEGVLSGLDNWSSNYRVSIAGFEDANDEYASVSKVITTSDIKDGKTSVELSGLKSEIKLVRLCILDRLRRHIVTFKEVDVSNATEPVKMDVGTVNISMFNAIQQNYFNTTCANCHGASNRAAAGLYLTEGKSYNALVGADSKKVEGKKLVEPNNSGNSVLHMVLNQESVEGISMDHYDLVSEKNKLTILPLIDSWINNGAKEN
;
A
#
# COMPACT_ATOMS: atom_id res chain seq x y z
N MET A 1 47.38 15.60 64.51
CA MET A 1 47.49 15.43 63.06
C MET A 1 46.14 15.72 62.41
N ARG A 2 45.93 16.87 61.83
CA ARG A 2 44.67 17.23 61.14
C ARG A 2 44.67 16.61 59.73
N LYS A 3 43.85 15.59 59.51
CA LYS A 3 43.68 15.01 58.18
C LYS A 3 42.88 16.02 57.31
N ASN A 4 43.50 16.47 56.22
CA ASN A 4 42.91 17.45 55.32
C ASN A 4 41.67 16.85 54.61
N PRO A 5 40.47 17.39 54.84
CA PRO A 5 39.25 16.89 54.23
C PRO A 5 39.26 16.99 52.70
N ILE A 6 40.07 17.89 52.14
CA ILE A 6 40.23 18.06 50.67
C ILE A 6 40.87 16.86 50.01
N MET A 7 41.83 16.16 50.63
CA MET A 7 42.43 14.94 50.05
C MET A 7 41.46 13.75 49.99
N ILE A 8 40.49 13.69 50.92
CA ILE A 8 39.47 12.60 50.92
C ILE A 8 38.45 12.88 49.83
N LEU A 9 38.12 14.15 49.55
CA LEU A 9 37.17 14.51 48.46
C LEU A 9 37.77 14.22 47.07
N TRP A 10 39.08 14.41 46.89
CA TRP A 10 39.77 14.08 45.64
C TRP A 10 39.86 12.59 45.41
N ALA A 11 40.10 11.77 46.45
CA ALA A 11 40.12 10.32 46.33
C ALA A 11 38.75 9.74 45.97
N LEU A 12 37.66 10.30 46.49
CA LEU A 12 36.30 9.87 46.12
C LEU A 12 35.92 10.27 44.70
N ALA A 13 36.40 11.43 44.22
CA ALA A 13 36.10 11.88 42.84
C ALA A 13 36.82 11.01 41.77
N VAL A 14 37.99 10.50 42.06
CA VAL A 14 38.74 9.64 41.12
C VAL A 14 38.12 8.25 41.00
N CYS A 15 37.47 7.71 42.07
CA CYS A 15 36.77 6.43 42.01
C CYS A 15 35.49 6.46 41.21
N LEU A 16 34.88 7.65 40.97
CA LEU A 16 33.68 7.77 40.16
C LEU A 16 33.91 7.83 38.65
N LEU A 17 35.17 7.99 38.21
CA LEU A 17 35.53 8.07 36.78
C LEU A 17 36.00 6.73 36.21
N SER A 18 36.16 5.67 37.00
CA SER A 18 36.57 4.33 36.53
C SER A 18 35.41 3.36 36.30
N ALA A 19 34.17 3.83 36.33
CA ALA A 19 33.00 3.04 35.94
C ALA A 19 32.66 3.24 34.46
N CYS A 20 33.65 3.24 33.56
CA CYS A 20 33.42 2.85 32.20
C CYS A 20 33.36 1.31 32.22
N ASP A 21 32.18 0.80 32.36
CA ASP A 21 31.89 -0.57 31.95
C ASP A 21 32.25 -0.67 30.46
N ASP A 22 33.35 -1.33 30.16
CA ASP A 22 33.66 -1.84 28.85
C ASP A 22 32.59 -2.90 28.57
N GLY A 23 31.36 -2.40 28.21
CA GLY A 23 30.28 -3.24 27.79
C GLY A 23 30.81 -4.21 26.74
N ARG A 24 30.92 -5.49 27.09
CA ARG A 24 31.29 -6.51 26.13
C ARG A 24 30.38 -6.34 24.95
N ILE A 25 30.92 -5.83 23.84
CA ILE A 25 30.29 -5.93 22.54
C ILE A 25 30.29 -7.43 22.26
N TYR A 26 29.20 -8.09 22.67
CA TYR A 26 28.95 -9.43 22.16
C TYR A 26 28.90 -9.24 20.64
N PRO A 27 29.68 -10.01 19.85
CA PRO A 27 29.48 -10.01 18.43
C PRO A 27 27.99 -10.28 18.26
N GLU A 28 27.31 -9.42 17.52
CA GLU A 28 25.92 -9.70 17.13
C GLU A 28 25.95 -11.05 16.43
N THR A 29 25.70 -12.11 17.20
CA THR A 29 25.27 -13.35 16.60
C THR A 29 24.03 -12.92 15.86
N ALA A 30 24.09 -12.88 14.53
CA ALA A 30 22.94 -12.63 13.70
C ALA A 30 21.84 -13.51 14.30
N ALA A 31 20.85 -12.88 14.94
CA ALA A 31 19.76 -13.61 15.54
C ALA A 31 19.18 -14.42 14.38
N THR A 32 19.31 -15.73 14.44
CA THR A 32 18.64 -16.60 13.50
C THR A 32 17.16 -16.33 13.73
N VAL A 33 16.55 -15.60 12.82
CA VAL A 33 15.14 -15.29 12.90
C VAL A 33 14.43 -16.61 12.67
N GLU A 34 14.02 -17.24 13.78
CA GLU A 34 13.22 -18.46 13.70
C GLU A 34 11.91 -18.13 12.96
N GLY A 35 11.52 -19.00 12.04
CA GLY A 35 10.30 -18.86 11.26
C GLY A 35 10.55 -18.93 9.76
N LYS A 36 9.44 -18.98 9.04
CA LYS A 36 9.45 -18.95 7.57
C LYS A 36 9.92 -17.60 7.05
N SER A 37 10.43 -17.55 5.83
CA SER A 37 10.67 -16.28 5.13
C SER A 37 10.19 -16.34 3.70
N VAL A 38 9.90 -15.15 3.14
CA VAL A 38 9.58 -14.95 1.72
C VAL A 38 10.50 -13.89 1.15
N VAL A 39 11.18 -14.23 0.06
CA VAL A 39 11.98 -13.29 -0.72
C VAL A 39 11.20 -12.92 -1.97
N MET A 40 10.73 -11.67 -2.03
CA MET A 40 10.08 -11.12 -3.22
C MET A 40 11.13 -10.50 -4.13
N GLU A 41 11.07 -10.86 -5.41
CA GLU A 41 11.94 -10.30 -6.44
C GLU A 41 11.15 -9.92 -7.69
N GLY A 42 11.56 -8.83 -8.36
CA GLY A 42 10.98 -8.41 -9.63
C GLY A 42 11.26 -6.95 -9.96
N VAL A 43 10.55 -6.44 -10.96
CA VAL A 43 10.62 -5.04 -11.39
C VAL A 43 9.29 -4.35 -11.03
N LEU A 44 9.35 -3.35 -10.18
CA LEU A 44 8.19 -2.58 -9.75
C LEU A 44 8.23 -1.18 -10.37
N SER A 45 7.13 -0.74 -10.98
CA SER A 45 6.94 0.63 -11.46
C SER A 45 5.78 1.32 -10.74
N GLY A 46 5.80 2.64 -10.63
CA GLY A 46 4.73 3.42 -9.99
C GLY A 46 4.80 3.48 -8.46
N LEU A 47 5.97 3.17 -7.86
CA LEU A 47 6.16 3.23 -6.40
C LEU A 47 6.11 4.66 -5.86
N ASP A 48 6.56 5.65 -6.63
CA ASP A 48 6.76 7.03 -6.16
C ASP A 48 5.46 7.86 -6.07
N ASN A 49 4.36 7.35 -6.57
CA ASN A 49 3.10 8.10 -6.71
C ASN A 49 2.07 7.80 -5.62
N TRP A 50 2.47 7.12 -4.55
CA TRP A 50 1.57 6.80 -3.44
C TRP A 50 1.46 7.95 -2.44
N SER A 51 0.23 8.26 -2.02
CA SER A 51 0.01 9.20 -0.94
C SER A 51 0.48 8.63 0.40
N SER A 52 0.76 9.51 1.37
CA SER A 52 1.22 9.09 2.70
C SER A 52 0.22 8.23 3.49
N ASN A 53 -1.01 8.05 3.00
CA ASN A 53 -2.03 7.21 3.62
C ASN A 53 -1.86 5.72 3.32
N TYR A 54 -1.09 5.39 2.29
CA TYR A 54 -0.93 4.02 1.81
C TYR A 54 0.54 3.61 1.80
N ARG A 55 0.78 2.30 1.84
CA ARG A 55 2.10 1.69 1.79
C ARG A 55 2.09 0.52 0.83
N VAL A 56 2.98 0.53 -0.14
CA VAL A 56 3.32 -0.67 -0.90
C VAL A 56 4.11 -1.59 0.03
N SER A 57 3.67 -2.82 0.19
CA SER A 57 4.24 -3.72 1.20
C SER A 57 4.27 -5.16 0.72
N ILE A 58 5.23 -5.91 1.24
CA ILE A 58 5.12 -7.36 1.35
C ILE A 58 4.54 -7.66 2.74
N ALA A 59 3.45 -8.44 2.80
CA ALA A 59 2.70 -8.61 4.04
C ALA A 59 2.17 -10.04 4.20
N GLY A 60 2.16 -10.53 5.44
CA GLY A 60 1.68 -11.86 5.82
C GLY A 60 0.29 -11.83 6.44
N PHE A 61 -0.52 -12.82 6.09
CA PHE A 61 -1.91 -13.01 6.51
C PHE A 61 -2.12 -14.45 7.00
N GLU A 62 -2.99 -14.63 7.97
CA GLU A 62 -3.35 -15.94 8.52
C GLU A 62 -4.43 -16.63 7.66
N ASP A 63 -5.31 -15.81 7.05
CA ASP A 63 -6.37 -16.27 6.15
C ASP A 63 -6.50 -15.36 4.91
N ALA A 64 -7.08 -15.91 3.84
CA ALA A 64 -7.31 -15.17 2.60
C ALA A 64 -8.27 -13.98 2.76
N ASN A 65 -9.17 -14.04 3.72
CA ASN A 65 -10.19 -13.03 3.98
C ASN A 65 -9.78 -12.03 5.07
N ASP A 66 -8.58 -12.16 5.63
CA ASP A 66 -8.11 -11.23 6.65
C ASP A 66 -8.13 -9.80 6.16
N GLU A 67 -8.78 -8.94 6.93
CA GLU A 67 -8.88 -7.51 6.65
C GLU A 67 -7.56 -6.78 6.94
N TYR A 68 -6.76 -7.30 7.88
CA TYR A 68 -5.51 -6.68 8.33
C TYR A 68 -4.34 -7.64 8.21
N ALA A 69 -3.19 -7.09 7.82
CA ALA A 69 -1.95 -7.86 7.81
C ALA A 69 -1.44 -8.11 9.23
N SER A 70 -1.09 -9.36 9.55
CA SER A 70 -0.47 -9.74 10.82
C SER A 70 0.96 -9.23 10.92
N VAL A 71 1.70 -9.27 9.81
CA VAL A 71 3.07 -8.77 9.68
C VAL A 71 3.24 -8.08 8.33
N SER A 72 4.08 -7.05 8.26
CA SER A 72 4.35 -6.38 6.98
C SER A 72 5.71 -5.69 6.97
N LYS A 73 6.29 -5.58 5.78
CA LYS A 73 7.47 -4.77 5.49
C LYS A 73 7.15 -3.85 4.31
N VAL A 74 7.35 -2.56 4.52
CA VAL A 74 7.13 -1.54 3.49
C VAL A 74 8.24 -1.64 2.44
N ILE A 75 7.87 -1.51 1.18
CA ILE A 75 8.79 -1.44 0.05
C ILE A 75 9.02 0.03 -0.27
N THR A 76 10.28 0.41 -0.37
CA THR A 76 10.71 1.78 -0.64
C THR A 76 11.63 1.84 -1.86
N THR A 77 11.93 3.03 -2.34
CA THR A 77 12.87 3.22 -3.46
C THR A 77 14.28 2.73 -3.14
N SER A 78 14.66 2.67 -1.85
CA SER A 78 15.95 2.10 -1.43
C SER A 78 16.05 0.59 -1.61
N ASP A 79 14.93 -0.10 -1.77
CA ASP A 79 14.89 -1.54 -2.05
C ASP A 79 15.07 -1.86 -3.54
N ILE A 80 15.12 -0.80 -4.39
CA ILE A 80 15.34 -0.93 -5.83
C ILE A 80 16.83 -0.73 -6.13
N LYS A 81 17.47 -1.75 -6.70
CA LYS A 81 18.85 -1.72 -7.15
C LYS A 81 18.92 -2.15 -8.61
N ASP A 82 19.55 -1.34 -9.44
CA ASP A 82 19.68 -1.60 -10.90
C ASP A 82 18.33 -1.91 -11.57
N GLY A 83 17.25 -1.21 -11.14
CA GLY A 83 15.88 -1.39 -11.65
C GLY A 83 15.18 -2.64 -11.16
N LYS A 84 15.79 -3.44 -10.27
CA LYS A 84 15.19 -4.62 -9.66
C LYS A 84 14.91 -4.38 -8.18
N THR A 85 13.78 -4.87 -7.73
CA THR A 85 13.38 -4.85 -6.31
C THR A 85 13.64 -6.23 -5.73
N SER A 86 14.29 -6.27 -4.54
CA SER A 86 14.43 -7.49 -3.76
C SER A 86 14.16 -7.16 -2.30
N VAL A 87 13.13 -7.80 -1.71
CA VAL A 87 12.71 -7.57 -0.34
C VAL A 87 12.41 -8.90 0.34
N GLU A 88 13.02 -9.11 1.50
CA GLU A 88 12.74 -10.27 2.33
C GLU A 88 11.80 -9.90 3.48
N LEU A 89 10.77 -10.72 3.69
CA LEU A 89 9.92 -10.74 4.86
C LEU A 89 10.24 -12.04 5.64
N SER A 90 10.92 -11.91 6.76
CA SER A 90 11.41 -13.02 7.59
C SER A 90 10.67 -13.09 8.93
N GLY A 91 10.88 -14.17 9.69
CA GLY A 91 10.26 -14.37 11.01
C GLY A 91 8.75 -14.59 10.93
N LEU A 92 8.27 -15.19 9.85
CA LEU A 92 6.87 -15.54 9.71
C LEU A 92 6.51 -16.69 10.65
N LYS A 93 5.56 -16.44 11.54
CA LYS A 93 5.03 -17.45 12.44
C LYS A 93 4.26 -18.53 11.67
N SER A 94 4.03 -19.67 12.31
CA SER A 94 3.31 -20.81 11.72
C SER A 94 1.89 -20.48 11.28
N GLU A 95 1.23 -19.52 11.94
CA GLU A 95 -0.12 -19.08 11.64
C GLU A 95 -0.22 -18.36 10.29
N ILE A 96 0.86 -17.76 9.81
CA ILE A 96 0.88 -17.09 8.52
C ILE A 96 0.81 -18.12 7.39
N LYS A 97 -0.24 -18.02 6.58
CA LYS A 97 -0.51 -18.91 5.45
C LYS A 97 -0.25 -18.27 4.09
N LEU A 98 -0.44 -16.97 4.00
CA LEU A 98 -0.35 -16.22 2.75
C LEU A 98 0.59 -15.03 2.90
N VAL A 99 1.40 -14.79 1.88
CA VAL A 99 2.20 -13.56 1.77
C VAL A 99 1.82 -12.86 0.47
N ARG A 100 1.58 -11.54 0.56
CA ARG A 100 1.12 -10.70 -0.56
C ARG A 100 2.07 -9.54 -0.82
N LEU A 101 2.33 -9.28 -2.10
CA LEU A 101 2.68 -7.95 -2.56
C LEU A 101 1.38 -7.16 -2.67
N CYS A 102 1.20 -6.17 -1.82
CA CYS A 102 -0.09 -5.50 -1.65
C CYS A 102 0.04 -4.04 -1.23
N ILE A 103 -1.09 -3.34 -1.25
CA ILE A 103 -1.23 -2.04 -0.64
C ILE A 103 -1.92 -2.19 0.72
N LEU A 104 -1.33 -1.57 1.71
CA LEU A 104 -1.90 -1.42 3.04
C LEU A 104 -2.16 0.06 3.35
N ASP A 105 -3.21 0.33 4.13
CA ASP A 105 -3.38 1.64 4.75
C ASP A 105 -2.48 1.80 6.00
N ARG A 106 -2.61 2.94 6.71
CA ARG A 106 -1.83 3.24 7.92
C ARG A 106 -2.10 2.27 9.08
N LEU A 107 -3.27 1.63 9.10
CA LEU A 107 -3.66 0.66 10.12
C LEU A 107 -3.33 -0.77 9.71
N ARG A 108 -2.62 -0.95 8.60
CA ARG A 108 -2.32 -2.22 7.95
C ARG A 108 -3.55 -2.95 7.40
N ARG A 109 -4.66 -2.23 7.14
CA ARG A 109 -5.79 -2.80 6.42
C ARG A 109 -5.36 -3.10 5.00
N HIS A 110 -5.69 -4.29 4.53
CA HIS A 110 -5.46 -4.72 3.16
C HIS A 110 -6.39 -3.96 2.19
N ILE A 111 -5.82 -3.34 1.18
CA ILE A 111 -6.56 -2.57 0.16
C ILE A 111 -6.64 -3.36 -1.15
N VAL A 112 -5.49 -3.67 -1.77
CA VAL A 112 -5.40 -4.44 -3.02
C VAL A 112 -4.20 -5.38 -2.99
N THR A 113 -4.30 -6.49 -3.74
CA THR A 113 -3.20 -7.45 -3.95
C THR A 113 -2.72 -7.40 -5.40
N PHE A 114 -1.41 -7.39 -5.60
CA PHE A 114 -0.77 -7.54 -6.92
C PHE A 114 -0.27 -8.99 -7.15
N LYS A 115 0.26 -9.62 -6.11
CA LYS A 115 0.75 -11.00 -6.14
C LYS A 115 0.58 -11.64 -4.78
N GLU A 116 0.35 -12.95 -4.77
CA GLU A 116 0.20 -13.75 -3.56
C GLU A 116 0.98 -15.07 -3.69
N VAL A 117 1.48 -15.57 -2.58
CA VAL A 117 2.09 -16.88 -2.45
C VAL A 117 1.60 -17.56 -1.17
N ASP A 118 1.28 -18.84 -1.28
CA ASP A 118 0.95 -19.71 -0.14
C ASP A 118 2.24 -20.17 0.55
N VAL A 119 2.32 -19.95 1.85
CA VAL A 119 3.43 -20.36 2.72
C VAL A 119 3.01 -21.33 3.82
N SER A 120 1.80 -21.87 3.76
CA SER A 120 1.22 -22.75 4.78
C SER A 120 2.15 -23.91 5.13
N ASN A 121 2.71 -24.54 4.11
CA ASN A 121 3.55 -25.73 4.25
C ASN A 121 5.04 -25.45 4.02
N ALA A 122 5.45 -24.18 4.00
CA ALA A 122 6.84 -23.83 3.74
C ALA A 122 7.74 -24.20 4.92
N THR A 123 8.81 -24.93 4.64
CA THR A 123 9.89 -25.29 5.58
C THR A 123 11.20 -24.58 5.24
N GLU A 124 11.29 -24.04 4.02
CA GLU A 124 12.42 -23.32 3.48
C GLU A 124 11.98 -21.93 3.02
N PRO A 125 12.90 -20.98 2.81
CA PRO A 125 12.56 -19.67 2.26
C PRO A 125 11.83 -19.78 0.93
N VAL A 126 10.66 -19.11 0.83
CA VAL A 126 9.83 -19.12 -0.37
C VAL A 126 10.21 -17.96 -1.27
N LYS A 127 10.42 -18.23 -2.55
CA LYS A 127 10.64 -17.18 -3.54
C LYS A 127 9.31 -16.73 -4.14
N MET A 128 9.05 -15.41 -4.08
CA MET A 128 7.95 -14.75 -4.77
C MET A 128 8.49 -13.95 -5.95
N ASP A 129 8.52 -14.56 -7.13
CA ASP A 129 8.83 -13.84 -8.36
C ASP A 129 7.58 -13.10 -8.84
N VAL A 130 7.65 -11.77 -8.87
CA VAL A 130 6.54 -10.92 -9.32
C VAL A 130 6.68 -10.48 -10.78
N GLY A 131 7.79 -10.82 -11.45
CA GLY A 131 8.07 -10.39 -12.81
C GLY A 131 8.15 -8.86 -12.92
N THR A 132 7.45 -8.28 -13.88
CA THR A 132 7.30 -6.82 -14.02
C THR A 132 5.87 -6.42 -13.67
N VAL A 133 5.70 -5.59 -12.64
CA VAL A 133 4.38 -5.17 -12.14
C VAL A 133 4.32 -3.66 -12.03
N ASN A 134 3.26 -3.08 -12.61
CA ASN A 134 2.89 -1.69 -12.36
C ASN A 134 2.05 -1.64 -11.07
N ILE A 135 2.59 -1.00 -10.04
CA ILE A 135 1.97 -0.85 -8.74
C ILE A 135 1.48 0.58 -8.49
N SER A 136 1.29 1.40 -9.53
CA SER A 136 0.75 2.77 -9.39
C SER A 136 -0.67 2.75 -8.81
N MET A 137 -1.08 3.88 -8.20
CA MET A 137 -2.44 4.01 -7.64
C MET A 137 -3.51 3.79 -8.70
N PHE A 138 -3.32 4.38 -9.90
CA PHE A 138 -4.28 4.22 -10.96
C PHE A 138 -4.39 2.77 -11.42
N ASN A 139 -3.25 2.07 -11.61
CA ASN A 139 -3.29 0.66 -11.97
C ASN A 139 -3.96 -0.21 -10.88
N ALA A 140 -3.72 0.09 -9.60
CA ALA A 140 -4.38 -0.59 -8.50
C ALA A 140 -5.92 -0.43 -8.58
N ILE A 141 -6.42 0.79 -8.86
CA ILE A 141 -7.85 1.07 -9.06
C ILE A 141 -8.36 0.37 -10.33
N GLN A 142 -7.61 0.46 -11.43
CA GLN A 142 -7.99 -0.16 -12.71
C GLN A 142 -8.19 -1.67 -12.58
N GLN A 143 -7.21 -2.37 -12.04
CA GLN A 143 -7.25 -3.83 -11.96
C GLN A 143 -8.25 -4.34 -10.92
N ASN A 144 -8.39 -3.65 -9.79
CA ASN A 144 -9.20 -4.16 -8.67
C ASN A 144 -10.63 -3.60 -8.64
N TYR A 145 -10.92 -2.54 -9.39
CA TYR A 145 -12.26 -1.94 -9.37
C TYR A 145 -12.84 -1.63 -10.76
N PHE A 146 -12.12 -0.91 -11.60
CA PHE A 146 -12.69 -0.57 -12.92
C PHE A 146 -12.90 -1.82 -13.77
N ASN A 147 -11.90 -2.70 -13.89
CA ASN A 147 -12.04 -3.93 -14.67
C ASN A 147 -13.06 -4.92 -14.09
N THR A 148 -13.21 -4.96 -12.77
CA THR A 148 -14.03 -5.98 -12.09
C THR A 148 -15.46 -5.54 -11.83
N THR A 149 -15.71 -4.23 -11.73
CA THR A 149 -17.01 -3.65 -11.36
C THR A 149 -17.53 -2.72 -12.45
N CYS A 150 -16.80 -1.63 -12.75
CA CYS A 150 -17.30 -0.57 -13.63
C CYS A 150 -17.41 -1.02 -15.09
N ALA A 151 -16.48 -1.84 -15.56
CA ALA A 151 -16.47 -2.35 -16.93
C ALA A 151 -17.66 -3.25 -17.27
N ASN A 152 -18.41 -3.76 -16.28
CA ASN A 152 -19.65 -4.50 -16.53
C ASN A 152 -20.68 -3.65 -17.32
N CYS A 153 -20.75 -2.35 -17.04
CA CYS A 153 -21.62 -1.41 -17.76
C CYS A 153 -20.82 -0.50 -18.70
N HIS A 154 -19.57 -0.17 -18.32
CA HIS A 154 -18.71 0.79 -19.03
C HIS A 154 -17.58 0.10 -19.81
N GLY A 155 -17.71 -1.19 -20.18
CA GLY A 155 -16.68 -1.97 -20.86
C GLY A 155 -17.01 -2.50 -22.23
N ALA A 156 -18.30 -2.53 -22.62
CA ALA A 156 -18.70 -3.08 -23.90
C ALA A 156 -18.10 -2.29 -25.09
N SER A 157 -17.56 -3.00 -26.08
CA SER A 157 -16.81 -2.40 -27.19
C SER A 157 -17.58 -1.37 -28.01
N ASN A 158 -18.92 -1.49 -28.07
CA ASN A 158 -19.77 -0.67 -28.93
C ASN A 158 -20.91 0.04 -28.16
N ARG A 159 -21.10 -0.22 -26.88
CA ARG A 159 -22.24 0.27 -26.09
C ARG A 159 -21.89 0.54 -24.64
N ALA A 160 -20.72 1.10 -24.35
CA ALA A 160 -20.44 1.51 -22.98
C ALA A 160 -21.51 2.50 -22.50
N ALA A 161 -22.01 2.32 -21.29
CA ALA A 161 -23.01 3.20 -20.68
C ALA A 161 -22.51 4.65 -20.72
N ALA A 162 -23.39 5.58 -21.11
CA ALA A 162 -23.07 6.99 -21.35
C ALA A 162 -21.90 7.26 -22.31
N GLY A 163 -21.46 6.29 -23.10
CA GLY A 163 -20.27 6.38 -23.95
C GLY A 163 -18.96 6.47 -23.20
N LEU A 164 -18.94 6.12 -21.92
CA LEU A 164 -17.76 6.13 -21.05
C LEU A 164 -17.14 4.74 -21.00
N TYR A 165 -15.87 4.65 -21.41
CA TYR A 165 -15.10 3.37 -21.41
C TYR A 165 -14.15 3.33 -20.23
N LEU A 166 -14.39 2.39 -19.31
CA LEU A 166 -13.57 2.19 -18.10
C LEU A 166 -12.72 0.91 -18.15
N THR A 167 -12.39 0.47 -19.35
CA THR A 167 -11.47 -0.66 -19.58
C THR A 167 -10.02 -0.19 -19.60
N GLU A 168 -9.11 -1.11 -19.33
CA GLU A 168 -7.68 -0.87 -19.40
C GLU A 168 -7.25 -0.24 -20.73
N GLY A 169 -6.34 0.73 -20.65
CA GLY A 169 -5.87 1.52 -21.79
C GLY A 169 -6.84 2.60 -22.29
N LYS A 170 -8.08 2.67 -21.78
CA LYS A 170 -9.06 3.69 -22.17
C LYS A 170 -9.51 4.58 -21.02
N SER A 171 -9.64 4.01 -19.83
CA SER A 171 -10.25 4.64 -18.65
C SER A 171 -9.55 5.92 -18.22
N TYR A 172 -8.24 5.97 -18.22
CA TYR A 172 -7.48 7.15 -17.81
C TYR A 172 -7.85 8.37 -18.65
N ASN A 173 -7.70 8.27 -19.97
CA ASN A 173 -8.03 9.36 -20.90
C ASN A 173 -9.54 9.67 -20.95
N ALA A 174 -10.37 8.70 -20.65
CA ALA A 174 -11.82 8.91 -20.59
C ALA A 174 -12.28 9.65 -19.34
N LEU A 175 -11.50 9.60 -18.24
CA LEU A 175 -11.86 10.17 -16.95
C LEU A 175 -11.12 11.47 -16.64
N VAL A 176 -9.78 11.48 -16.74
CA VAL A 176 -8.97 12.56 -16.19
C VAL A 176 -9.04 13.81 -17.04
N GLY A 177 -9.51 14.89 -16.46
CA GLY A 177 -9.71 16.19 -17.10
C GLY A 177 -10.87 16.25 -18.10
N ALA A 178 -11.57 15.12 -18.34
CA ALA A 178 -12.69 15.07 -19.29
C ALA A 178 -13.96 15.74 -18.69
N ASP A 179 -14.64 16.55 -19.50
CA ASP A 179 -15.88 17.20 -19.07
C ASP A 179 -17.04 16.18 -18.98
N SER A 180 -17.83 16.31 -17.95
CA SER A 180 -19.03 15.49 -17.80
C SER A 180 -20.10 15.91 -18.81
N LYS A 181 -20.67 14.93 -19.50
CA LYS A 181 -21.83 15.15 -20.40
C LYS A 181 -23.16 15.17 -19.65
N LYS A 182 -23.17 14.87 -18.36
CA LYS A 182 -24.37 14.69 -17.54
C LYS A 182 -24.50 15.71 -16.43
N VAL A 183 -23.36 16.16 -15.89
CA VAL A 183 -23.30 17.15 -14.81
C VAL A 183 -22.61 18.39 -15.36
N GLU A 184 -23.38 19.45 -15.59
CA GLU A 184 -22.87 20.67 -16.21
C GLU A 184 -21.77 21.32 -15.37
N GLY A 185 -20.73 21.81 -16.03
CA GLY A 185 -19.60 22.50 -15.40
C GLY A 185 -18.68 21.62 -14.56
N LYS A 186 -18.87 20.28 -14.58
CA LYS A 186 -18.03 19.34 -13.82
C LYS A 186 -17.18 18.49 -14.74
N LYS A 187 -16.00 18.08 -14.21
CA LYS A 187 -15.16 17.06 -14.84
C LYS A 187 -15.46 15.67 -14.27
N LEU A 188 -15.27 14.65 -15.08
CA LEU A 188 -15.39 13.27 -14.60
C LEU A 188 -14.36 12.98 -13.49
N VAL A 189 -13.11 13.39 -13.71
CA VAL A 189 -12.07 13.47 -12.68
C VAL A 189 -11.35 14.82 -12.81
N GLU A 190 -11.44 15.64 -11.78
CA GLU A 190 -10.70 16.90 -11.67
C GLU A 190 -9.45 16.66 -10.82
N PRO A 191 -8.23 16.63 -11.42
CA PRO A 191 -7.01 16.40 -10.65
C PRO A 191 -6.86 17.37 -9.47
N ASN A 192 -6.45 16.85 -8.32
CA ASN A 192 -6.32 17.53 -7.03
C ASN A 192 -7.64 17.95 -6.37
N ASN A 193 -8.79 17.51 -6.88
CA ASN A 193 -10.09 17.92 -6.35
C ASN A 193 -11.13 16.79 -6.45
N SER A 194 -11.07 15.81 -5.55
CA SER A 194 -12.02 14.70 -5.55
C SER A 194 -13.46 15.18 -5.33
N GLY A 195 -13.69 16.10 -4.40
CA GLY A 195 -15.04 16.60 -4.10
C GLY A 195 -15.73 17.32 -5.27
N ASN A 196 -14.98 17.79 -6.28
CA ASN A 196 -15.53 18.39 -7.51
C ASN A 196 -15.53 17.42 -8.70
N SER A 197 -15.12 16.17 -8.51
CA SER A 197 -15.08 15.13 -9.53
C SER A 197 -16.38 14.34 -9.57
N VAL A 198 -16.97 14.16 -10.74
CA VAL A 198 -18.23 13.40 -10.90
C VAL A 198 -18.02 11.94 -10.46
N LEU A 199 -16.84 11.35 -10.69
CA LEU A 199 -16.51 10.00 -10.22
C LEU A 199 -16.68 9.88 -8.70
N HIS A 200 -16.16 10.84 -7.93
CA HIS A 200 -16.37 10.87 -6.48
C HIS A 200 -17.85 10.99 -6.13
N MET A 201 -18.58 11.92 -6.77
CA MET A 201 -19.98 12.16 -6.46
C MET A 201 -20.83 10.92 -6.65
N VAL A 202 -20.74 10.24 -7.80
CA VAL A 202 -21.55 9.05 -8.10
C VAL A 202 -21.23 7.85 -7.23
N LEU A 203 -20.03 7.77 -6.66
CA LEU A 203 -19.61 6.66 -5.81
C LEU A 203 -19.83 6.91 -4.31
N ASN A 204 -20.10 8.15 -3.90
CA ASN A 204 -20.26 8.54 -2.49
C ASN A 204 -21.64 9.16 -2.17
N GLN A 205 -22.52 9.30 -3.16
CA GLN A 205 -23.84 9.89 -2.99
C GLN A 205 -24.90 8.99 -3.63
N GLU A 206 -26.04 8.85 -2.95
CA GLU A 206 -27.18 8.06 -3.44
C GLU A 206 -27.78 8.63 -4.73
N SER A 207 -27.70 9.95 -4.93
CA SER A 207 -28.18 10.59 -6.14
C SER A 207 -27.29 11.76 -6.56
N VAL A 208 -27.06 11.87 -7.86
CA VAL A 208 -26.36 13.01 -8.48
C VAL A 208 -27.24 13.56 -9.58
N GLU A 209 -27.54 14.88 -9.54
CA GLU A 209 -28.36 15.53 -10.56
C GLU A 209 -27.79 15.28 -11.97
N GLY A 210 -28.66 14.91 -12.91
CA GLY A 210 -28.29 14.57 -14.28
C GLY A 210 -27.87 13.11 -14.49
N ILE A 211 -27.68 12.31 -13.42
CA ILE A 211 -27.31 10.89 -13.46
C ILE A 211 -28.46 10.05 -12.94
N SER A 212 -29.00 9.18 -13.79
CA SER A 212 -30.18 8.36 -13.47
C SER A 212 -29.86 7.06 -12.72
N MET A 213 -28.61 6.59 -12.77
CA MET A 213 -28.19 5.35 -12.11
C MET A 213 -27.58 5.68 -10.73
N ASP A 214 -28.09 5.03 -9.71
CA ASP A 214 -27.45 5.02 -8.41
C ASP A 214 -26.22 4.08 -8.43
N HIS A 215 -25.03 4.68 -8.44
CA HIS A 215 -23.77 3.93 -8.40
C HIS A 215 -23.34 3.59 -6.98
N TYR A 216 -23.78 4.38 -5.98
CA TYR A 216 -23.44 4.17 -4.57
C TYR A 216 -23.94 2.81 -4.06
N ASP A 217 -25.16 2.42 -4.46
CA ASP A 217 -25.75 1.12 -4.12
C ASP A 217 -24.99 -0.07 -4.74
N LEU A 218 -24.25 0.17 -5.84
CA LEU A 218 -23.44 -0.87 -6.49
C LEU A 218 -22.08 -1.08 -5.81
N VAL A 219 -21.69 -0.20 -4.89
CA VAL A 219 -20.42 -0.30 -4.15
C VAL A 219 -20.59 -1.21 -2.95
N SER A 220 -19.85 -2.32 -2.91
CA SER A 220 -19.85 -3.19 -1.73
C SER A 220 -19.34 -2.46 -0.49
N GLU A 221 -19.79 -2.87 0.70
CA GLU A 221 -19.33 -2.27 1.98
C GLU A 221 -17.81 -2.34 2.13
N LYS A 222 -17.18 -3.43 1.69
CA LYS A 222 -15.73 -3.54 1.67
C LYS A 222 -15.10 -2.43 0.80
N ASN A 223 -15.62 -2.22 -0.41
CA ASN A 223 -15.09 -1.22 -1.35
C ASN A 223 -15.35 0.21 -0.86
N LYS A 224 -16.44 0.47 -0.14
CA LYS A 224 -16.67 1.77 0.52
C LYS A 224 -15.56 2.11 1.52
N LEU A 225 -14.99 1.10 2.18
CA LEU A 225 -13.92 1.27 3.17
C LEU A 225 -12.50 1.22 2.56
N THR A 226 -12.34 0.70 1.36
CA THR A 226 -11.01 0.46 0.76
C THR A 226 -10.81 1.22 -0.54
N ILE A 227 -11.64 0.96 -1.54
CA ILE A 227 -11.45 1.48 -2.91
C ILE A 227 -11.92 2.93 -3.05
N LEU A 228 -13.02 3.34 -2.41
CA LEU A 228 -13.46 4.74 -2.53
C LEU A 228 -12.45 5.71 -1.93
N PRO A 229 -11.90 5.48 -0.70
CA PRO A 229 -10.83 6.33 -0.19
C PRO A 229 -9.55 6.29 -1.04
N LEU A 230 -9.27 5.17 -1.71
CA LEU A 230 -8.13 5.06 -2.63
C LEU A 230 -8.36 5.92 -3.89
N ILE A 231 -9.56 5.89 -4.48
CA ILE A 231 -9.93 6.73 -5.62
C ILE A 231 -9.80 8.21 -5.25
N ASP A 232 -10.34 8.63 -4.11
CA ASP A 232 -10.24 10.01 -3.64
C ASP A 232 -8.79 10.43 -3.42
N SER A 233 -7.99 9.53 -2.83
CA SER A 233 -6.57 9.77 -2.62
C SER A 233 -5.80 9.89 -3.94
N TRP A 234 -6.12 9.07 -4.94
CA TRP A 234 -5.54 9.17 -6.27
C TRP A 234 -5.89 10.51 -6.95
N ILE A 235 -7.16 10.92 -6.91
CA ILE A 235 -7.60 12.19 -7.48
C ILE A 235 -6.87 13.35 -6.79
N ASN A 236 -6.86 13.38 -5.45
CA ASN A 236 -6.25 14.44 -4.65
C ASN A 236 -4.71 14.47 -4.75
N ASN A 237 -4.09 13.38 -5.22
CA ASN A 237 -2.66 13.30 -5.52
C ASN A 237 -2.34 13.59 -7.01
N GLY A 238 -3.25 14.29 -7.69
CA GLY A 238 -3.06 14.76 -9.07
C GLY A 238 -3.57 13.82 -10.14
N ALA A 239 -4.29 12.75 -9.80
CA ALA A 239 -4.86 11.76 -10.71
C ALA A 239 -3.85 11.25 -11.76
N LYS A 240 -2.63 10.92 -11.34
CA LYS A 240 -1.56 10.46 -12.23
C LYS A 240 -1.82 9.04 -12.75
N GLU A 241 -1.39 8.74 -13.96
CA GLU A 241 -1.51 7.40 -14.55
C GLU A 241 -0.45 6.44 -13.98
N ASN A 242 0.80 6.94 -13.83
CA ASN A 242 1.97 6.20 -13.33
C ASN A 242 2.68 6.97 -12.24
#